data_dcb7393870c104f0557f3f3041ff41a4
#
_entry.id   dcb7393870c104f0557f3f3041ff41a4
#
_cell.length_a   1.000
_cell.length_b   1.000
_cell.length_c   1.000
_cell.angle_alpha   90.00
_cell.angle_beta   90.00
_cell.angle_gamma   90.00
#
_symmetry.space_group_name_H-M   'P 1'
#
loop_
_entity.id
_entity.type
_entity.pdbx_description
1 polymer ?
#
loop_
_entity_poly.entity_id
_entity_poly.type
_entity_poly.pdbx_seq_one_letter_code
_entity_poly.pdbx_strand_id
1 'polypeptide(L)'
;MAAYDPYQFAATEGQDYVNSFGASIMWPSDLTKPLGYDELLADLLQFENDPYGFVLYAFPWGESGTALAHMTGPEEWQTEILCLVRDGIISVAEAIVRISIRSGHGIGKSAMVSWLILWAMLKEDTRGVVTANSERQLRTKTWAELGKWFNLYIGKDLFRLTATSLFPADREKLLTWRIDMIPWSEHNTTAFQGLHNQGKRILIIFDEASEIPKIIWDVASGALSDANTQIIWFAPGNPTMPSGHFYNIHQPAEHNPWIVRRVDSRSVSFTNKSELNRQIAEEGESSDFVRIRILGEFPSQGLNSFISRAMAEEAQVRQVHVPHGEPITIGVDVARFGSNSSIIYPRQGRDARTRPYVKLNGADTMQIVDAVLKMMAQYQTALVAVDGGGVGGGVVDRLRQLGVPVVEVQFGSKASPPEALSNREKARYANKRAEIWGALRDWLRGGALPEDPQLIEELCAPLYAINSEDVIRLEPKVDIAKRLDGLSPDIADALAITFAIDSSFYIGLEFGNALFGHNGGPPLEPDHNPYEGFRTYM
;
A
#
# COMPACT_ATOMS: atom_id res chain seq x y z
N MET A 1 1.82 28.99 17.11
CA MET A 1 1.28 27.67 17.50
C MET A 1 2.31 27.07 18.43
N ALA A 2 1.94 26.77 19.68
CA ALA A 2 2.86 26.13 20.62
C ALA A 2 3.23 24.74 20.08
N ALA A 3 4.53 24.38 20.16
CA ALA A 3 4.99 23.06 19.80
C ALA A 3 4.24 22.01 20.63
N TYR A 4 3.68 21.00 19.99
CA TYR A 4 3.04 19.88 20.67
C TYR A 4 4.11 19.09 21.40
N ASP A 5 4.09 19.10 22.73
CA ASP A 5 4.89 18.22 23.58
C ASP A 5 4.00 17.01 23.97
N PRO A 6 4.27 15.81 23.45
CA PRO A 6 3.48 14.63 23.80
C PRO A 6 3.64 14.22 25.26
N TYR A 7 4.54 14.84 26.00
CA TYR A 7 4.82 14.59 27.41
C TYR A 7 4.30 15.71 28.35
N GLN A 8 3.57 16.71 27.84
CA GLN A 8 2.91 17.71 28.67
C GLN A 8 1.66 17.13 29.35
N PHE A 9 1.76 16.89 30.64
CA PHE A 9 0.63 16.53 31.49
C PHE A 9 0.45 17.59 32.59
N ALA A 10 -0.77 18.08 32.73
CA ALA A 10 -1.14 18.88 33.91
C ALA A 10 -1.54 17.90 35.02
N ALA A 11 -0.72 17.81 36.08
CA ALA A 11 -1.03 17.05 37.27
C ALA A 11 -1.64 17.98 38.34
N THR A 12 -2.92 17.75 38.69
CA THR A 12 -3.52 18.26 39.91
C THR A 12 -3.97 17.07 40.75
N GLU A 13 -3.67 17.10 42.05
CA GLU A 13 -4.06 16.04 42.99
C GLU A 13 -5.55 15.74 42.89
N GLY A 14 -5.90 14.47 42.62
CA GLY A 14 -7.28 14.00 42.64
C GLY A 14 -8.06 14.07 41.33
N GLN A 15 -7.47 14.49 40.21
CA GLN A 15 -8.13 14.48 38.89
C GLN A 15 -7.68 13.28 38.04
N ASP A 16 -8.62 12.78 37.19
CA ASP A 16 -8.32 11.80 36.18
C ASP A 16 -7.29 12.34 35.19
N TYR A 17 -6.25 11.55 34.92
CA TYR A 17 -5.27 11.89 33.89
C TYR A 17 -5.87 11.66 32.50
N VAL A 18 -5.85 12.71 31.70
CA VAL A 18 -6.25 12.61 30.28
C VAL A 18 -4.99 12.66 29.44
N ASN A 19 -4.76 11.62 28.62
CA ASN A 19 -3.65 11.64 27.68
C ASN A 19 -3.91 12.62 26.53
N SER A 20 -2.90 12.88 25.70
CA SER A 20 -2.98 13.77 24.53
C SER A 20 -4.09 13.43 23.51
N PHE A 21 -4.76 12.28 23.68
CA PHE A 21 -5.89 11.83 22.85
C PHE A 21 -7.23 11.84 23.59
N GLY A 22 -7.30 12.43 24.80
CA GLY A 22 -8.54 12.58 25.56
C GLY A 22 -9.01 11.33 26.32
N ALA A 23 -8.17 10.29 26.45
CA ALA A 23 -8.52 9.09 27.23
C ALA A 23 -8.24 9.31 28.72
N SER A 24 -9.28 9.18 29.56
CA SER A 24 -9.15 9.22 31.02
C SER A 24 -8.47 7.97 31.56
N ILE A 25 -7.49 8.15 32.44
CA ILE A 25 -6.82 7.09 33.16
C ILE A 25 -7.36 7.10 34.59
N MET A 26 -8.22 6.14 34.94
CA MET A 26 -8.68 5.95 36.30
C MET A 26 -7.63 5.13 37.09
N TRP A 27 -7.18 5.66 38.21
CA TRP A 27 -6.30 4.97 39.13
C TRP A 27 -7.13 4.26 40.22
N PRO A 28 -6.86 2.96 40.51
CA PRO A 28 -7.36 2.36 41.75
C PRO A 28 -6.69 3.04 42.95
N SER A 29 -7.48 3.40 43.94
CA SER A 29 -7.04 4.16 45.13
C SER A 29 -6.11 3.39 46.07
N ASP A 30 -5.99 2.05 45.96
CA ASP A 30 -5.22 1.20 46.87
C ASP A 30 -4.44 0.12 46.09
N LEU A 31 -3.19 0.41 45.69
CA LEU A 31 -2.24 -0.60 45.26
C LEU A 31 -1.30 -0.94 46.42
N THR A 32 -1.70 -1.93 47.23
CA THR A 32 -0.74 -2.67 48.05
C THR A 32 0.10 -3.55 47.13
N LYS A 33 1.45 -3.51 47.26
CA LYS A 33 2.34 -4.42 46.51
C LYS A 33 1.89 -5.88 46.75
N PRO A 34 1.72 -6.72 45.70
CA PRO A 34 1.43 -8.14 45.88
C PRO A 34 2.53 -8.82 46.71
N LEU A 35 2.20 -9.86 47.45
CA LEU A 35 3.20 -10.70 48.12
C LEU A 35 4.19 -11.24 47.08
N GLY A 36 5.50 -11.07 47.32
CA GLY A 36 6.56 -11.46 46.39
C GLY A 36 6.91 -10.44 45.30
N TYR A 37 6.35 -9.24 45.37
CA TYR A 37 6.60 -8.19 44.35
C TYR A 37 8.10 -7.83 44.24
N ASP A 38 8.79 -7.64 45.37
CA ASP A 38 10.19 -7.25 45.36
C ASP A 38 11.12 -8.40 44.90
N GLU A 39 10.74 -9.65 45.17
CA GLU A 39 11.44 -10.85 44.68
C GLU A 39 11.24 -11.00 43.16
N LEU A 40 10.01 -10.92 42.65
CA LEU A 40 9.74 -10.96 41.22
C LEU A 40 10.45 -9.83 40.46
N LEU A 41 10.47 -8.62 41.01
CA LEU A 41 11.18 -7.51 40.42
C LEU A 41 12.71 -7.78 40.37
N ALA A 42 13.29 -8.31 41.44
CA ALA A 42 14.71 -8.69 41.49
C ALA A 42 15.04 -9.77 40.44
N ASP A 43 14.16 -10.77 40.28
CA ASP A 43 14.34 -11.80 39.26
C ASP A 43 14.26 -11.24 37.85
N LEU A 44 13.31 -10.37 37.56
CA LEU A 44 13.15 -9.76 36.25
C LEU A 44 14.32 -8.82 35.89
N LEU A 45 14.87 -8.09 36.86
CA LEU A 45 15.99 -7.17 36.67
C LEU A 45 17.29 -7.87 36.23
N GLN A 46 17.45 -9.18 36.50
CA GLN A 46 18.58 -9.96 35.97
C GLN A 46 18.61 -9.96 34.45
N PHE A 47 17.45 -9.78 33.79
CA PHE A 47 17.31 -9.73 32.34
C PHE A 47 17.27 -8.31 31.77
N GLU A 48 17.63 -7.29 32.54
CA GLU A 48 17.63 -5.89 32.07
C GLU A 48 18.38 -5.71 30.74
N ASN A 49 19.50 -6.41 30.58
CA ASN A 49 20.30 -6.40 29.36
C ASN A 49 20.25 -7.71 28.56
N ASP A 50 19.32 -8.61 28.86
CA ASP A 50 19.13 -9.88 28.16
C ASP A 50 17.66 -10.08 27.73
N PRO A 51 17.25 -9.54 26.58
CA PRO A 51 15.87 -9.71 26.10
C PRO A 51 15.52 -11.17 25.78
N TYR A 52 16.49 -12.02 25.44
CA TYR A 52 16.23 -13.44 25.18
C TYR A 52 15.92 -14.17 26.48
N GLY A 53 16.76 -14.02 27.51
CA GLY A 53 16.48 -14.59 28.83
C GLY A 53 15.18 -14.08 29.41
N PHE A 54 14.87 -12.79 29.24
CA PHE A 54 13.58 -12.21 29.63
C PHE A 54 12.41 -12.94 28.97
N VAL A 55 12.42 -13.13 27.63
CA VAL A 55 11.31 -13.78 26.93
C VAL A 55 11.11 -15.22 27.39
N LEU A 56 12.19 -15.95 27.66
CA LEU A 56 12.08 -17.31 28.18
C LEU A 56 11.52 -17.37 29.61
N TYR A 57 11.89 -16.41 30.46
CA TYR A 57 11.47 -16.38 31.86
C TYR A 57 10.05 -15.79 32.06
N ALA A 58 9.74 -14.72 31.32
CA ALA A 58 8.59 -13.87 31.60
C ALA A 58 7.23 -14.42 31.12
N PHE A 59 7.23 -15.46 30.30
CA PHE A 59 6.01 -16.00 29.69
C PHE A 59 5.83 -17.51 29.96
N PRO A 60 4.58 -18.01 30.05
CA PRO A 60 4.27 -19.39 30.44
C PRO A 60 4.43 -20.38 29.27
N TRP A 61 5.64 -20.52 28.75
CA TRP A 61 5.94 -21.46 27.67
C TRP A 61 5.71 -22.91 28.09
N GLY A 62 4.95 -23.65 27.30
CA GLY A 62 4.66 -25.08 27.55
C GLY A 62 3.71 -25.34 28.71
N GLU A 63 3.19 -24.34 29.41
CA GLU A 63 2.28 -24.51 30.52
C GLU A 63 0.88 -24.90 30.07
N SER A 64 0.39 -26.02 30.56
CA SER A 64 -0.95 -26.52 30.25
C SER A 64 -2.03 -25.53 30.68
N GLY A 65 -3.02 -25.31 29.80
CA GLY A 65 -4.11 -24.36 30.04
C GLY A 65 -3.82 -22.91 29.66
N THR A 66 -2.60 -22.61 29.18
CA THR A 66 -2.25 -21.31 28.63
C THR A 66 -2.28 -21.31 27.10
N ALA A 67 -2.29 -20.11 26.51
CA ALA A 67 -2.20 -19.95 25.06
C ALA A 67 -0.85 -20.46 24.49
N LEU A 68 0.18 -20.62 25.32
CA LEU A 68 1.52 -21.06 24.95
C LEU A 68 1.80 -22.53 25.26
N ALA A 69 0.77 -23.33 25.60
CA ALA A 69 0.91 -24.74 26.01
C ALA A 69 1.63 -25.62 24.97
N HIS A 70 1.58 -25.26 23.69
CA HIS A 70 2.19 -26.00 22.59
C HIS A 70 3.49 -25.36 22.06
N MET A 71 3.99 -24.32 22.72
CA MET A 71 5.17 -23.57 22.33
C MET A 71 6.24 -23.69 23.40
N THR A 72 7.48 -23.91 23.00
CA THR A 72 8.62 -24.06 23.93
C THR A 72 9.45 -22.76 24.08
N GLY A 73 9.16 -21.75 23.28
CA GLY A 73 9.88 -20.49 23.25
C GLY A 73 9.71 -19.74 21.93
N PRO A 74 10.53 -18.71 21.70
CA PRO A 74 10.59 -17.97 20.45
C PRO A 74 11.02 -18.86 19.27
N GLU A 75 10.60 -18.49 18.06
CA GLU A 75 11.15 -19.04 16.81
C GLU A 75 12.64 -18.73 16.64
N GLU A 76 13.33 -19.48 15.79
CA GLU A 76 14.77 -19.31 15.56
C GLU A 76 15.15 -17.88 15.17
N TRP A 77 14.41 -17.28 14.22
CA TRP A 77 14.66 -15.91 13.79
C TRP A 77 14.41 -14.88 14.92
N GLN A 78 13.43 -15.12 15.79
CA GLN A 78 13.15 -14.26 16.95
C GLN A 78 14.27 -14.38 17.99
N THR A 79 14.72 -15.60 18.25
CA THR A 79 15.88 -15.87 19.12
C THR A 79 17.12 -15.15 18.62
N GLU A 80 17.41 -15.25 17.30
CA GLU A 80 18.55 -14.53 16.69
C GLU A 80 18.46 -13.02 16.96
N ILE A 81 17.31 -12.40 16.73
CA ILE A 81 17.13 -10.96 16.91
C ILE A 81 17.28 -10.56 18.38
N LEU A 82 16.68 -11.31 19.30
CA LEU A 82 16.81 -11.04 20.74
C LEU A 82 18.28 -11.13 21.21
N CYS A 83 19.01 -12.12 20.73
CA CYS A 83 20.45 -12.25 20.98
C CYS A 83 21.25 -11.09 20.36
N LEU A 84 20.93 -10.66 19.14
CA LEU A 84 21.59 -9.50 18.52
C LEU A 84 21.34 -8.19 19.29
N VAL A 85 20.15 -8.00 19.85
CA VAL A 85 19.87 -6.86 20.74
C VAL A 85 20.73 -6.97 22.00
N ARG A 86 20.73 -8.13 22.68
CA ARG A 86 21.56 -8.38 23.87
C ARG A 86 23.04 -8.07 23.61
N ASP A 87 23.60 -8.70 22.58
CA ASP A 87 25.02 -8.61 22.28
C ASP A 87 25.40 -7.18 21.87
N GLY A 88 24.53 -6.48 21.16
CA GLY A 88 24.73 -5.09 20.79
C GLY A 88 24.77 -4.12 21.98
N ILE A 89 23.91 -4.31 22.99
CA ILE A 89 23.88 -3.44 24.18
C ILE A 89 24.97 -3.76 25.21
N ILE A 90 25.49 -4.99 25.24
CA ILE A 90 26.55 -5.39 26.15
C ILE A 90 27.93 -4.97 25.63
N SER A 91 28.12 -4.91 24.31
CA SER A 91 29.41 -4.74 23.66
C SER A 91 30.01 -3.34 23.84
N VAL A 92 29.21 -2.30 24.08
CA VAL A 92 29.65 -0.89 24.21
C VAL A 92 28.76 -0.10 25.17
N ALA A 93 29.37 0.86 25.89
CA ALA A 93 28.66 1.73 26.84
C ALA A 93 27.64 2.66 26.14
N GLU A 94 27.89 3.00 24.89
CA GLU A 94 26.97 3.78 24.01
C GLU A 94 26.47 2.87 22.89
N ALA A 95 25.46 2.07 23.18
CA ALA A 95 24.99 1.07 22.25
C ALA A 95 23.85 1.62 21.37
N ILE A 96 24.10 1.76 20.08
CA ILE A 96 23.05 2.01 19.08
C ILE A 96 22.82 0.73 18.28
N VAL A 97 21.76 0.00 18.62
CA VAL A 97 21.37 -1.25 17.95
C VAL A 97 20.24 -0.96 16.98
N ARG A 98 20.51 -1.05 15.67
CA ARG A 98 19.52 -0.86 14.60
C ARG A 98 19.31 -2.17 13.90
N ILE A 99 18.10 -2.70 13.99
CA ILE A 99 17.72 -3.98 13.35
C ILE A 99 16.50 -3.77 12.48
N SER A 100 16.60 -4.17 11.23
CA SER A 100 15.47 -4.16 10.29
C SER A 100 15.22 -5.56 9.74
N ILE A 101 13.95 -5.95 9.71
CA ILE A 101 13.52 -7.26 9.21
C ILE A 101 12.54 -7.08 8.07
N ARG A 102 12.89 -7.66 6.91
CA ARG A 102 11.93 -7.88 5.84
C ARG A 102 11.42 -9.32 5.86
N SER A 103 10.12 -9.51 5.78
CA SER A 103 9.57 -10.85 5.96
C SER A 103 8.28 -11.09 5.19
N GLY A 104 7.93 -12.36 5.03
CA GLY A 104 6.58 -12.74 4.65
C GLY A 104 5.56 -12.48 5.77
N HIS A 105 4.32 -12.86 5.52
CA HIS A 105 3.22 -12.70 6.48
C HIS A 105 3.19 -13.82 7.52
N GLY A 106 2.57 -13.55 8.68
CA GLY A 106 2.26 -14.56 9.68
C GLY A 106 3.45 -15.13 10.44
N ILE A 107 4.60 -14.45 10.46
CA ILE A 107 5.84 -14.94 11.10
C ILE A 107 5.99 -14.59 12.59
N GLY A 108 5.03 -13.86 13.19
CA GLY A 108 5.12 -13.45 14.60
C GLY A 108 5.83 -12.13 14.85
N LYS A 109 5.89 -11.19 13.87
CA LYS A 109 6.46 -9.85 14.05
C LYS A 109 5.89 -9.09 15.24
N SER A 110 4.56 -9.08 15.37
CA SER A 110 3.87 -8.32 16.43
C SER A 110 4.12 -8.90 17.83
N ALA A 111 4.34 -10.23 17.95
CA ALA A 111 4.79 -10.85 19.20
C ALA A 111 6.18 -10.34 19.57
N MET A 112 7.13 -10.33 18.62
CA MET A 112 8.48 -9.81 18.80
C MET A 112 8.47 -8.35 19.25
N VAL A 113 7.65 -7.50 18.60
CA VAL A 113 7.43 -6.11 18.99
C VAL A 113 6.96 -6.02 20.44
N SER A 114 5.97 -6.84 20.83
CA SER A 114 5.43 -6.86 22.19
C SER A 114 6.48 -7.26 23.23
N TRP A 115 7.31 -8.25 22.94
CA TRP A 115 8.37 -8.68 23.86
C TRP A 115 9.43 -7.61 24.05
N LEU A 116 9.86 -6.93 22.98
CA LEU A 116 10.82 -5.83 23.07
C LEU A 116 10.27 -4.65 23.86
N ILE A 117 8.98 -4.33 23.73
CA ILE A 117 8.33 -3.28 24.51
C ILE A 117 8.33 -3.64 26.01
N LEU A 118 7.88 -4.86 26.35
CA LEU A 118 7.81 -5.30 27.75
C LEU A 118 9.19 -5.42 28.38
N TRP A 119 10.15 -5.99 27.66
CA TRP A 119 11.53 -6.10 28.10
C TRP A 119 12.21 -4.74 28.33
N ALA A 120 11.99 -3.79 27.41
CA ALA A 120 12.62 -2.49 27.50
C ALA A 120 12.25 -1.75 28.80
N MET A 121 11.04 -1.99 29.29
CA MET A 121 10.55 -1.41 30.55
C MET A 121 11.23 -1.94 31.80
N LEU A 122 12.07 -2.97 31.72
CA LEU A 122 12.87 -3.42 32.89
C LEU A 122 13.95 -2.40 33.27
N LYS A 123 14.42 -1.59 32.30
CA LYS A 123 15.35 -0.50 32.62
C LYS A 123 14.57 0.73 33.04
N GLU A 124 14.88 1.18 34.25
CA GLU A 124 14.25 2.39 34.81
C GLU A 124 14.45 3.62 33.91
N ASP A 125 13.43 4.46 33.85
CA ASP A 125 13.40 5.66 33.02
C ASP A 125 13.56 5.38 31.52
N THR A 126 13.23 4.19 31.05
CA THR A 126 13.14 3.92 29.60
C THR A 126 12.08 4.80 28.96
N ARG A 127 12.42 5.40 27.84
CA ARG A 127 11.47 6.08 26.94
C ARG A 127 11.39 5.34 25.63
N GLY A 128 10.21 5.30 25.03
CA GLY A 128 10.05 4.65 23.74
C GLY A 128 8.87 5.15 22.95
N VAL A 129 8.95 4.92 21.64
CA VAL A 129 7.89 5.20 20.68
C VAL A 129 7.66 4.01 19.79
N VAL A 130 6.39 3.69 19.59
CA VAL A 130 5.94 2.67 18.64
C VAL A 130 5.07 3.35 17.58
N THR A 131 5.46 3.23 16.33
CA THR A 131 4.71 3.82 15.23
C THR A 131 4.46 2.80 14.11
N ALA A 132 3.44 3.04 13.29
CA ALA A 132 3.12 2.28 12.09
C ALA A 132 2.35 3.16 11.09
N ASN A 133 2.04 2.62 9.93
CA ASN A 133 1.41 3.32 8.81
C ASN A 133 0.10 4.07 9.17
N SER A 134 -0.68 3.56 10.12
CA SER A 134 -1.91 4.23 10.55
C SER A 134 -2.23 4.02 12.02
N GLU A 135 -2.93 4.98 12.63
CA GLU A 135 -3.43 4.87 14.00
C GLU A 135 -4.31 3.62 14.19
N ARG A 136 -5.18 3.33 13.20
CA ARG A 136 -6.03 2.14 13.23
C ARG A 136 -5.19 0.86 13.32
N GLN A 137 -4.15 0.74 12.52
CA GLN A 137 -3.26 -0.42 12.52
C GLN A 137 -2.51 -0.56 13.84
N LEU A 138 -1.96 0.53 14.36
CA LEU A 138 -1.34 0.56 15.67
C LEU A 138 -2.27 0.02 16.75
N ARG A 139 -3.50 0.55 16.83
CA ARG A 139 -4.49 0.16 17.85
C ARG A 139 -4.97 -1.27 17.69
N THR A 140 -5.37 -1.66 16.47
CA THR A 140 -6.08 -2.93 16.25
C THR A 140 -5.17 -4.13 16.04
N LYS A 141 -3.89 -3.90 15.68
CA LYS A 141 -2.91 -4.97 15.46
C LYS A 141 -1.81 -4.92 16.51
N THR A 142 -0.92 -3.93 16.45
CA THR A 142 0.27 -3.86 17.29
C THR A 142 -0.06 -3.77 18.78
N TRP A 143 -0.92 -2.83 19.16
CA TRP A 143 -1.29 -2.61 20.55
C TRP A 143 -2.23 -3.69 21.10
N ALA A 144 -3.11 -4.23 20.24
CA ALA A 144 -3.94 -5.38 20.62
C ALA A 144 -3.09 -6.63 20.89
N GLU A 145 -2.04 -6.86 20.10
CA GLU A 145 -1.10 -7.96 20.33
C GLU A 145 -0.28 -7.74 21.60
N LEU A 146 0.20 -6.52 21.84
CA LEU A 146 0.85 -6.15 23.10
C LEU A 146 -0.08 -6.46 24.29
N GLY A 147 -1.38 -6.15 24.20
CA GLY A 147 -2.35 -6.48 25.25
C GLY A 147 -2.45 -7.98 25.54
N LYS A 148 -2.38 -8.82 24.52
CA LYS A 148 -2.37 -10.29 24.72
C LYS A 148 -1.11 -10.74 25.46
N TRP A 149 0.08 -10.29 25.02
CA TRP A 149 1.34 -10.65 25.66
C TRP A 149 1.47 -10.04 27.05
N PHE A 150 0.97 -8.82 27.26
CA PHE A 150 0.90 -8.21 28.60
C PHE A 150 0.08 -9.03 29.59
N ASN A 151 -1.05 -9.62 29.15
CA ASN A 151 -1.85 -10.50 30.01
C ASN A 151 -1.15 -11.82 30.37
N LEU A 152 -0.23 -12.30 29.55
CA LEU A 152 0.59 -13.49 29.79
C LEU A 152 1.86 -13.19 30.59
N TYR A 153 2.26 -11.91 30.68
CA TYR A 153 3.49 -11.48 31.33
C TYR A 153 3.40 -11.63 32.85
N ILE A 154 4.34 -12.35 33.46
CA ILE A 154 4.36 -12.57 34.92
C ILE A 154 4.51 -11.27 35.71
N GLY A 155 5.20 -10.25 35.15
CA GLY A 155 5.42 -8.94 35.74
C GLY A 155 4.37 -7.89 35.39
N LYS A 156 3.19 -8.28 34.90
CA LYS A 156 2.14 -7.34 34.44
C LYS A 156 1.70 -6.33 35.51
N ASP A 157 1.72 -6.74 36.78
CA ASP A 157 1.29 -5.87 37.90
C ASP A 157 2.31 -4.77 38.23
N LEU A 158 3.54 -4.86 37.70
CA LEU A 158 4.57 -3.83 37.80
C LEU A 158 4.27 -2.62 36.89
N PHE A 159 3.41 -2.79 35.89
CA PHE A 159 3.16 -1.82 34.84
C PHE A 159 1.67 -1.59 34.62
N ARG A 160 1.35 -0.54 33.89
CA ARG A 160 -0.01 -0.22 33.43
C ARG A 160 -0.01 -0.06 31.92
N LEU A 161 -0.84 -0.83 31.24
CA LEU A 161 -1.09 -0.72 29.81
C LEU A 161 -2.40 0.00 29.59
N THR A 162 -2.34 1.12 28.87
CA THR A 162 -3.52 1.90 28.44
C THR A 162 -3.76 1.75 26.93
N ALA A 163 -4.73 2.45 26.41
CA ALA A 163 -5.00 2.47 24.97
C ALA A 163 -3.85 2.97 24.11
N THR A 164 -2.90 3.73 24.68
CA THR A 164 -1.83 4.40 23.92
C THR A 164 -0.46 4.36 24.59
N SER A 165 -0.35 3.86 25.81
CA SER A 165 0.89 3.95 26.58
C SER A 165 1.08 2.76 27.51
N LEU A 166 2.33 2.37 27.71
CA LEU A 166 2.79 1.46 28.74
C LEU A 166 3.72 2.23 29.70
N PHE A 167 3.46 2.19 31.01
CA PHE A 167 4.23 2.90 32.02
C PHE A 167 4.22 2.13 33.36
N PRO A 168 5.13 2.44 34.34
CA PRO A 168 5.18 1.76 35.60
C PRO A 168 3.92 2.01 36.45
N ALA A 169 3.61 1.07 37.34
CA ALA A 169 2.53 1.24 38.30
C ALA A 169 2.82 2.37 39.31
N ASP A 170 4.09 2.72 39.51
CA ASP A 170 4.53 3.83 40.33
C ASP A 170 4.20 5.18 39.67
N ARG A 171 3.43 6.01 40.38
CA ARG A 171 2.97 7.33 39.87
C ARG A 171 4.10 8.37 39.73
N GLU A 172 5.14 8.31 40.53
CA GLU A 172 6.21 9.30 40.52
C GLU A 172 7.02 9.27 39.22
N LYS A 173 7.07 8.10 38.56
CA LYS A 173 7.86 7.85 37.34
C LYS A 173 7.06 7.86 36.04
N LEU A 174 5.77 8.14 36.11
CA LEU A 174 4.84 8.11 34.97
C LEU A 174 5.29 8.94 33.76
N LEU A 175 5.95 10.06 33.99
CA LEU A 175 6.35 11.01 32.94
C LEU A 175 7.71 10.67 32.31
N THR A 176 8.59 10.03 33.08
CA THR A 176 9.97 9.78 32.65
C THR A 176 10.19 8.35 32.15
N TRP A 177 9.35 7.42 32.57
CA TRP A 177 9.49 5.99 32.27
C TRP A 177 8.25 5.46 31.54
N ARG A 178 8.28 5.47 30.21
CA ARG A 178 7.11 5.09 29.41
C ARG A 178 7.44 4.77 27.97
N ILE A 179 6.58 3.99 27.35
CA ILE A 179 6.56 3.73 25.90
C ILE A 179 5.18 4.12 25.36
N ASP A 180 5.19 4.97 24.34
CA ASP A 180 3.98 5.53 23.75
C ASP A 180 3.75 5.02 22.33
N MET A 181 2.48 4.76 22.02
CA MET A 181 2.01 4.50 20.68
C MET A 181 1.70 5.84 20.00
N ILE A 182 2.49 6.21 19.01
CA ILE A 182 2.37 7.50 18.32
C ILE A 182 2.20 7.27 16.82
N PRO A 183 1.02 7.55 16.23
CA PRO A 183 0.86 7.51 14.79
C PRO A 183 1.71 8.60 14.14
N TRP A 184 2.43 8.26 13.07
CA TRP A 184 3.17 9.27 12.34
C TRP A 184 2.27 10.13 11.44
N SER A 185 2.71 11.35 11.13
CA SER A 185 2.09 12.24 10.17
C SER A 185 3.16 13.08 9.48
N GLU A 186 3.11 13.17 8.16
CA GLU A 186 4.02 14.03 7.39
C GLU A 186 3.86 15.52 7.74
N HIS A 187 2.65 15.90 8.19
CA HIS A 187 2.34 17.28 8.59
C HIS A 187 2.68 17.60 10.04
N ASN A 188 2.94 16.57 10.86
CA ASN A 188 3.29 16.74 12.26
C ASN A 188 4.38 15.74 12.67
N THR A 189 5.62 16.07 12.34
CA THR A 189 6.80 15.28 12.67
C THR A 189 7.30 15.52 14.09
N THR A 190 6.78 16.54 14.80
CA THR A 190 7.25 16.97 16.12
C THR A 190 7.07 15.92 17.21
N ALA A 191 6.14 14.98 17.02
CA ALA A 191 5.93 13.86 17.95
C ALA A 191 7.17 12.97 18.16
N PHE A 192 8.13 13.00 17.24
CA PHE A 192 9.39 12.25 17.29
C PHE A 192 10.59 13.11 17.66
N GLN A 193 10.46 14.46 17.63
CA GLN A 193 11.57 15.39 17.90
C GLN A 193 12.01 15.46 19.36
N GLY A 194 11.19 15.01 20.30
CA GLY A 194 11.45 15.08 21.73
C GLY A 194 11.93 13.77 22.36
N LEU A 195 12.30 12.78 21.56
CA LEU A 195 12.73 11.48 22.07
C LEU A 195 14.20 11.53 22.52
N HIS A 196 14.48 12.30 23.58
CA HIS A 196 15.76 12.38 24.24
C HIS A 196 15.70 11.69 25.59
N ASN A 197 16.75 10.94 25.96
CA ASN A 197 16.82 10.21 27.23
C ASN A 197 18.26 9.90 27.63
N GLN A 198 19.09 10.93 27.71
CA GLN A 198 20.51 10.82 27.94
C GLN A 198 20.84 9.96 29.16
N GLY A 199 21.75 9.01 29.00
CA GLY A 199 22.21 8.09 30.06
C GLY A 199 21.23 6.94 30.38
N LYS A 200 20.13 6.81 29.68
CA LYS A 200 19.08 5.80 29.92
C LYS A 200 18.87 4.92 28.69
N ARG A 201 17.66 4.37 28.51
CA ARG A 201 17.30 3.56 27.34
C ARG A 201 16.27 4.30 26.48
N ILE A 202 16.43 4.22 25.16
CA ILE A 202 15.46 4.62 24.16
C ILE A 202 15.07 3.38 23.33
N LEU A 203 13.76 3.15 23.18
CA LEU A 203 13.22 2.14 22.28
C LEU A 203 12.42 2.80 21.16
N ILE A 204 12.83 2.56 19.91
CA ILE A 204 12.13 3.02 18.73
C ILE A 204 11.64 1.80 17.96
N ILE A 205 10.33 1.70 17.72
CA ILE A 205 9.73 0.63 16.93
C ILE A 205 8.95 1.24 15.77
N PHE A 206 9.35 0.84 14.56
CA PHE A 206 8.67 1.16 13.32
C PHE A 206 8.00 -0.11 12.79
N ASP A 207 6.76 -0.36 13.23
CA ASP A 207 5.98 -1.51 12.75
C ASP A 207 5.44 -1.24 11.33
N GLU A 208 5.48 -2.26 10.46
CA GLU A 208 5.24 -2.13 9.01
C GLU A 208 6.13 -1.05 8.36
N ALA A 209 7.41 -1.08 8.66
CA ALA A 209 8.40 -0.04 8.36
C ALA A 209 8.54 0.31 6.87
N SER A 210 8.12 -0.58 5.95
CA SER A 210 8.19 -0.37 4.49
C SER A 210 7.36 0.82 4.00
N GLU A 211 6.32 1.19 4.73
CA GLU A 211 5.39 2.25 4.34
C GLU A 211 5.67 3.59 5.06
N ILE A 212 6.66 3.63 5.95
CA ILE A 212 7.00 4.84 6.70
C ILE A 212 7.87 5.77 5.84
N PRO A 213 7.42 7.02 5.59
CA PRO A 213 8.15 7.98 4.77
C PRO A 213 9.51 8.34 5.34
N LYS A 214 10.49 8.62 4.45
CA LYS A 214 11.88 8.95 4.84
C LYS A 214 11.96 10.07 5.87
N ILE A 215 11.10 11.09 5.79
CA ILE A 215 11.10 12.22 6.72
C ILE A 215 10.91 11.77 8.19
N ILE A 216 10.12 10.71 8.44
CA ILE A 216 9.90 10.18 9.80
C ILE A 216 11.16 9.46 10.30
N TRP A 217 11.87 8.72 9.41
CA TRP A 217 13.16 8.12 9.75
C TRP A 217 14.22 9.17 10.08
N ASP A 218 14.26 10.25 9.30
CA ASP A 218 15.23 11.35 9.51
C ASP A 218 14.96 12.05 10.84
N VAL A 219 13.71 12.31 11.19
CA VAL A 219 13.35 12.94 12.48
C VAL A 219 13.65 12.01 13.65
N ALA A 220 13.27 10.73 13.57
CA ALA A 220 13.57 9.75 14.63
C ALA A 220 15.08 9.56 14.82
N SER A 221 15.89 9.75 13.77
CA SER A 221 17.36 9.69 13.88
C SER A 221 17.95 10.76 14.79
N GLY A 222 17.21 11.83 15.08
CA GLY A 222 17.61 12.85 16.06
C GLY A 222 17.87 12.27 17.45
N ALA A 223 17.12 11.25 17.86
CA ALA A 223 17.33 10.55 19.14
C ALA A 223 18.70 9.86 19.25
N LEU A 224 19.37 9.59 18.13
CA LEU A 224 20.68 8.92 18.10
C LEU A 224 21.84 9.82 18.57
N SER A 225 21.59 11.10 18.80
CA SER A 225 22.59 12.06 19.28
C SER A 225 22.82 12.04 20.80
N ASP A 226 22.00 11.29 21.55
CA ASP A 226 22.11 11.24 23.01
C ASP A 226 23.30 10.41 23.44
N ALA A 227 24.26 11.04 24.14
CA ALA A 227 25.46 10.39 24.65
C ALA A 227 25.12 9.42 25.80
N ASN A 228 25.94 8.38 25.96
CA ASN A 228 25.84 7.36 27.04
C ASN A 228 24.44 6.69 27.11
N THR A 229 23.74 6.55 25.98
CA THR A 229 22.36 6.09 25.90
C THR A 229 22.30 4.75 25.18
N GLN A 230 21.54 3.80 25.73
CA GLN A 230 21.19 2.57 25.01
C GLN A 230 20.02 2.85 24.05
N ILE A 231 20.27 2.80 22.74
CA ILE A 231 19.26 3.07 21.74
C ILE A 231 19.00 1.78 20.96
N ILE A 232 17.77 1.28 21.01
CA ILE A 232 17.32 0.12 20.27
C ILE A 232 16.29 0.60 19.24
N TRP A 233 16.60 0.44 17.96
CA TRP A 233 15.69 0.77 16.88
C TRP A 233 15.34 -0.49 16.09
N PHE A 234 14.12 -0.95 16.23
CA PHE A 234 13.59 -2.15 15.57
C PHE A 234 12.57 -1.77 14.49
N ALA A 235 12.81 -2.19 13.26
CA ALA A 235 12.01 -1.84 12.10
C ALA A 235 11.60 -3.08 11.28
N PRO A 236 10.59 -3.84 11.74
CA PRO A 236 10.05 -4.95 10.98
C PRO A 236 9.05 -4.47 9.92
N GLY A 237 8.99 -5.17 8.79
CA GLY A 237 8.00 -4.88 7.75
C GLY A 237 7.94 -5.97 6.67
N ASN A 238 6.83 -5.96 5.92
CA ASN A 238 6.77 -6.70 4.68
C ASN A 238 7.41 -5.85 3.59
N PRO A 239 8.22 -6.41 2.69
CA PRO A 239 8.95 -5.63 1.67
C PRO A 239 8.02 -5.23 0.52
N THR A 240 7.04 -4.36 0.80
CA THR A 240 5.98 -3.96 -0.12
C THR A 240 6.42 -2.96 -1.18
N MET A 241 7.49 -2.21 -0.93
CA MET A 241 7.94 -1.12 -1.81
C MET A 241 9.37 -1.38 -2.31
N PRO A 242 9.63 -1.31 -3.63
CA PRO A 242 10.96 -1.48 -4.22
C PRO A 242 11.79 -0.19 -4.15
N SER A 243 11.40 0.74 -3.31
CA SER A 243 12.05 2.04 -3.13
C SER A 243 11.79 2.57 -1.72
N GLY A 244 12.39 3.69 -1.36
CA GLY A 244 12.22 4.32 -0.06
C GLY A 244 13.28 3.87 0.96
N HIS A 245 13.20 4.43 2.19
CA HIS A 245 14.26 4.23 3.20
C HIS A 245 14.38 2.77 3.63
N PHE A 246 13.26 2.09 3.87
CA PHE A 246 13.24 0.66 4.22
C PHE A 246 13.88 -0.23 3.15
N TYR A 247 13.59 0.03 1.86
CA TYR A 247 14.24 -0.66 0.75
C TYR A 247 15.75 -0.41 0.75
N ASN A 248 16.16 0.87 0.87
CA ASN A 248 17.58 1.26 0.77
C ASN A 248 18.45 0.63 1.85
N ILE A 249 17.97 0.55 3.10
CA ILE A 249 18.74 -0.07 4.21
C ILE A 249 18.92 -1.58 4.04
N HIS A 250 18.08 -2.23 3.24
CA HIS A 250 18.21 -3.65 2.90
C HIS A 250 19.05 -3.93 1.65
N GLN A 251 19.55 -2.88 0.97
CA GLN A 251 20.47 -3.07 -0.15
C GLN A 251 21.91 -3.25 0.36
N PRO A 252 22.75 -3.98 -0.38
CA PRO A 252 24.18 -4.08 -0.05
C PRO A 252 24.82 -2.69 -0.05
N ALA A 253 25.45 -2.33 1.06
CA ALA A 253 26.20 -1.08 1.19
C ALA A 253 27.46 -1.33 2.02
N GLU A 254 28.56 -0.64 1.67
CA GLU A 254 29.87 -0.79 2.33
C GLU A 254 29.80 -0.40 3.83
N HIS A 255 28.99 0.59 4.16
CA HIS A 255 28.78 1.08 5.52
C HIS A 255 27.29 1.15 5.87
N ASN A 256 26.66 -0.02 6.07
CA ASN A 256 25.28 -0.06 6.52
C ASN A 256 25.21 -0.14 8.05
N PRO A 257 24.70 0.89 8.76
CA PRO A 257 24.57 0.86 10.21
C PRO A 257 23.46 -0.06 10.70
N TRP A 258 22.67 -0.65 9.82
CA TRP A 258 21.55 -1.53 10.13
C TRP A 258 21.96 -3.00 10.02
N ILE A 259 21.62 -3.77 11.03
CA ILE A 259 21.59 -5.23 10.94
C ILE A 259 20.29 -5.60 10.22
N VAL A 260 20.40 -6.17 9.03
CA VAL A 260 19.25 -6.52 8.21
C VAL A 260 19.06 -8.02 8.13
N ARG A 261 17.80 -8.47 8.21
CA ARG A 261 17.45 -9.90 8.09
C ARG A 261 16.25 -10.08 7.16
N ARG A 262 16.21 -11.25 6.53
CA ARG A 262 15.08 -11.72 5.76
C ARG A 262 14.49 -12.96 6.45
N VAL A 263 13.16 -13.02 6.56
CA VAL A 263 12.47 -14.18 7.10
C VAL A 263 11.43 -14.67 6.09
N ASP A 264 11.62 -15.89 5.63
CA ASP A 264 10.67 -16.62 4.79
C ASP A 264 9.58 -17.24 5.67
N SER A 265 8.30 -17.03 5.35
CA SER A 265 7.19 -17.60 6.11
C SER A 265 7.22 -19.13 6.16
N ARG A 266 7.87 -19.76 5.18
CA ARG A 266 8.01 -21.23 5.13
C ARG A 266 8.97 -21.77 6.21
N SER A 267 9.89 -20.95 6.72
CA SER A 267 10.84 -21.38 7.76
C SER A 267 10.26 -21.34 9.18
N VAL A 268 9.13 -20.67 9.38
CA VAL A 268 8.51 -20.48 10.71
C VAL A 268 7.59 -21.66 11.06
N SER A 269 7.70 -22.22 12.26
CA SER A 269 7.06 -23.50 12.62
C SER A 269 5.53 -23.46 12.59
N PHE A 270 4.92 -22.38 13.03
CA PHE A 270 3.47 -22.25 13.20
C PHE A 270 2.72 -21.74 11.95
N THR A 271 3.41 -21.48 10.83
CA THR A 271 2.73 -21.09 9.59
C THR A 271 2.07 -22.29 8.89
N ASN A 272 0.95 -22.06 8.21
CA ASN A 272 0.25 -23.10 7.46
C ASN A 272 0.97 -23.42 6.15
N LYS A 273 1.86 -24.41 6.18
CA LYS A 273 2.71 -24.80 5.03
C LYS A 273 1.90 -25.23 3.80
N SER A 274 0.79 -25.95 3.99
CA SER A 274 -0.07 -26.40 2.89
C SER A 274 -0.70 -25.22 2.16
N GLU A 275 -1.15 -24.21 2.90
CA GLU A 275 -1.70 -22.99 2.30
C GLU A 275 -0.65 -22.15 1.59
N LEU A 276 0.55 -21.98 2.18
CA LEU A 276 1.66 -21.29 1.53
C LEU A 276 2.07 -21.99 0.22
N ASN A 277 2.16 -23.33 0.21
CA ASN A 277 2.49 -24.09 -0.99
C ASN A 277 1.38 -23.99 -2.06
N ARG A 278 0.11 -23.94 -1.67
CA ARG A 278 -1.00 -23.73 -2.59
C ARG A 278 -0.89 -22.35 -3.25
N GLN A 279 -0.66 -21.29 -2.46
CA GLN A 279 -0.49 -19.94 -3.00
C GLN A 279 0.70 -19.84 -3.96
N ILE A 280 1.83 -20.49 -3.66
CA ILE A 280 2.99 -20.55 -4.57
C ILE A 280 2.63 -21.23 -5.88
N ALA A 281 1.85 -22.32 -5.82
CA ALA A 281 1.45 -23.05 -7.02
C ALA A 281 0.46 -22.27 -7.90
N GLU A 282 -0.42 -21.48 -7.27
CA GLU A 282 -1.42 -20.67 -7.98
C GLU A 282 -0.83 -19.38 -8.58
N GLU A 283 0.02 -18.68 -7.84
CA GLU A 283 0.55 -17.37 -8.22
C GLU A 283 1.91 -17.44 -8.94
N GLY A 284 2.64 -18.53 -8.78
CA GLY A 284 4.02 -18.72 -9.24
C GLY A 284 5.05 -18.19 -8.25
N GLU A 285 6.14 -18.92 -8.04
CA GLU A 285 7.19 -18.60 -7.05
C GLU A 285 7.87 -17.25 -7.32
N SER A 286 7.98 -16.86 -8.59
CA SER A 286 8.59 -15.57 -8.99
C SER A 286 7.63 -14.38 -8.96
N SER A 287 6.34 -14.59 -8.67
CA SER A 287 5.37 -13.53 -8.59
C SER A 287 5.67 -12.58 -7.42
N ASP A 288 5.36 -11.30 -7.58
CA ASP A 288 5.54 -10.32 -6.52
C ASP A 288 4.66 -10.64 -5.30
N PHE A 289 3.51 -11.26 -5.50
CA PHE A 289 2.67 -11.76 -4.42
C PHE A 289 3.44 -12.74 -3.52
N VAL A 290 4.04 -13.78 -4.11
CA VAL A 290 4.80 -14.80 -3.38
C VAL A 290 6.07 -14.20 -2.77
N ARG A 291 6.80 -13.37 -3.53
CA ARG A 291 8.02 -12.71 -3.04
C ARG A 291 7.76 -11.94 -1.76
N ILE A 292 6.72 -11.11 -1.71
CA ILE A 292 6.44 -10.26 -0.56
C ILE A 292 5.81 -11.03 0.58
N ARG A 293 4.74 -11.78 0.26
CA ARG A 293 3.87 -12.35 1.30
C ARG A 293 4.41 -13.63 1.91
N ILE A 294 5.27 -14.34 1.17
CA ILE A 294 5.81 -15.63 1.60
C ILE A 294 7.31 -15.55 1.80
N LEU A 295 8.06 -15.12 0.77
CA LEU A 295 9.52 -15.17 0.79
C LEU A 295 10.17 -14.02 1.57
N GLY A 296 9.44 -12.95 1.87
CA GLY A 296 10.01 -11.76 2.49
C GLY A 296 11.03 -11.07 1.58
N GLU A 297 10.83 -11.14 0.27
CA GLU A 297 11.67 -10.52 -0.74
C GLU A 297 11.01 -9.26 -1.30
N PHE A 298 11.84 -8.26 -1.63
CA PHE A 298 11.34 -7.14 -2.40
C PHE A 298 10.86 -7.61 -3.76
N PRO A 299 9.85 -6.95 -4.33
CA PRO A 299 9.37 -7.27 -5.67
C PRO A 299 10.48 -7.15 -6.70
N SER A 300 10.38 -7.95 -7.75
CA SER A 300 11.33 -7.96 -8.86
C SER A 300 11.23 -6.70 -9.72
N GLN A 301 10.07 -6.07 -9.72
CA GLN A 301 9.77 -4.80 -10.39
C GLN A 301 8.86 -3.97 -9.49
N GLY A 302 8.72 -2.67 -9.77
CA GLY A 302 7.88 -1.77 -8.95
C GLY A 302 6.54 -2.42 -8.63
N LEU A 303 6.35 -2.79 -7.38
CA LEU A 303 5.31 -3.67 -6.85
C LEU A 303 3.90 -3.28 -7.16
N ASN A 304 3.74 -2.06 -7.56
CA ASN A 304 2.45 -1.48 -7.79
C ASN A 304 2.26 -1.15 -9.26
N SER A 305 3.11 -1.65 -10.16
CA SER A 305 2.77 -1.59 -11.58
C SER A 305 1.50 -2.38 -11.78
N PHE A 306 0.46 -1.70 -12.18
CA PHE A 306 -0.86 -2.31 -12.35
C PHE A 306 -0.84 -3.36 -13.46
N ILE A 307 0.00 -3.15 -14.48
CA ILE A 307 0.30 -4.09 -15.55
C ILE A 307 1.79 -4.41 -15.49
N SER A 308 2.14 -5.68 -15.33
CA SER A 308 3.54 -6.11 -15.29
C SER A 308 4.19 -6.03 -16.68
N ARG A 309 5.50 -5.74 -16.72
CA ARG A 309 6.27 -5.71 -17.97
C ARG A 309 6.19 -7.06 -18.71
N ALA A 310 6.30 -8.17 -17.99
CA ALA A 310 6.20 -9.50 -18.58
C ALA A 310 4.87 -9.72 -19.31
N MET A 311 3.74 -9.31 -18.71
CA MET A 311 2.41 -9.40 -19.33
C MET A 311 2.31 -8.56 -20.61
N ALA A 312 2.87 -7.34 -20.59
CA ALA A 312 2.86 -6.45 -21.74
C ALA A 312 3.77 -6.96 -22.88
N GLU A 313 4.98 -7.43 -22.56
CA GLU A 313 5.92 -8.01 -23.54
C GLU A 313 5.39 -9.30 -24.13
N GLU A 314 4.74 -10.17 -23.34
CA GLU A 314 4.08 -11.38 -23.85
C GLU A 314 2.98 -11.04 -24.86
N ALA A 315 2.22 -9.97 -24.62
CA ALA A 315 1.20 -9.50 -25.55
C ALA A 315 1.79 -8.98 -26.88
N GLN A 316 3.04 -8.49 -26.91
CA GLN A 316 3.70 -8.07 -28.15
C GLN A 316 4.02 -9.24 -29.08
N VAL A 317 4.37 -10.40 -28.55
CA VAL A 317 4.73 -11.58 -29.38
C VAL A 317 3.54 -12.50 -29.69
N ARG A 318 2.40 -12.27 -29.02
CA ARG A 318 1.22 -13.14 -29.15
C ARG A 318 0.57 -13.01 -30.51
N GLN A 319 0.23 -14.14 -31.14
CA GLN A 319 -0.60 -14.19 -32.33
C GLN A 319 -2.06 -14.28 -31.92
N VAL A 320 -2.90 -13.44 -32.54
CA VAL A 320 -4.34 -13.43 -32.30
C VAL A 320 -5.09 -13.59 -33.60
N HIS A 321 -6.24 -14.25 -33.52
CA HIS A 321 -7.19 -14.33 -34.60
C HIS A 321 -8.38 -13.41 -34.24
N VAL A 322 -8.72 -12.50 -35.14
CA VAL A 322 -9.89 -11.63 -35.01
C VAL A 322 -11.01 -12.21 -35.86
N PRO A 323 -12.17 -12.54 -35.26
CA PRO A 323 -13.33 -13.01 -36.02
C PRO A 323 -13.77 -12.00 -37.07
N HIS A 324 -14.29 -12.49 -38.19
CA HIS A 324 -14.87 -11.60 -39.20
C HIS A 324 -16.11 -10.89 -38.63
N GLY A 325 -16.17 -9.58 -38.81
CA GLY A 325 -17.27 -8.76 -38.28
C GLY A 325 -17.04 -8.24 -36.85
N GLU A 326 -15.90 -8.57 -36.19
CA GLU A 326 -15.55 -7.99 -34.90
C GLU A 326 -15.45 -6.46 -35.01
N PRO A 327 -16.16 -5.68 -34.16
CA PRO A 327 -16.17 -4.22 -34.27
C PRO A 327 -14.82 -3.61 -33.92
N ILE A 328 -14.50 -2.50 -34.57
CA ILE A 328 -13.34 -1.68 -34.23
C ILE A 328 -13.80 -0.57 -33.28
N THR A 329 -13.12 -0.46 -32.15
CA THR A 329 -13.33 0.59 -31.16
C THR A 329 -12.18 1.58 -31.22
N ILE A 330 -12.47 2.87 -31.23
CA ILE A 330 -11.48 3.95 -31.18
C ILE A 330 -11.52 4.58 -29.79
N GLY A 331 -10.39 4.59 -29.10
CA GLY A 331 -10.18 5.33 -27.86
C GLY A 331 -9.41 6.63 -28.14
N VAL A 332 -9.85 7.72 -27.52
CA VAL A 332 -9.23 9.04 -27.71
C VAL A 332 -8.88 9.63 -26.36
N ASP A 333 -7.57 9.79 -26.10
CA ASP A 333 -7.06 10.59 -24.99
C ASP A 333 -6.70 11.99 -25.50
N VAL A 334 -7.34 13.02 -24.93
CA VAL A 334 -7.24 14.40 -25.41
C VAL A 334 -6.33 15.21 -24.51
N ALA A 335 -5.20 15.66 -25.05
CA ALA A 335 -4.29 16.55 -24.34
C ALA A 335 -4.50 18.02 -24.75
N ARG A 336 -4.29 18.94 -23.80
CA ARG A 336 -4.24 20.38 -24.04
C ARG A 336 -2.82 20.79 -24.48
N PHE A 337 -2.69 22.00 -25.02
CA PHE A 337 -1.40 22.62 -25.38
C PHE A 337 -0.35 22.40 -24.29
N GLY A 338 0.79 21.81 -24.62
CA GLY A 338 1.89 21.49 -23.71
C GLY A 338 2.74 20.33 -24.21
N SER A 339 3.41 19.64 -23.31
CA SER A 339 4.26 18.47 -23.60
C SER A 339 3.48 17.18 -23.89
N ASN A 340 2.19 17.12 -23.57
CA ASN A 340 1.35 15.93 -23.73
C ASN A 340 0.77 15.85 -25.14
N SER A 341 0.60 14.63 -25.64
CA SER A 341 0.08 14.34 -26.98
C SER A 341 -1.35 13.85 -26.93
N SER A 342 -2.20 14.26 -27.87
CA SER A 342 -3.49 13.61 -28.07
C SER A 342 -3.29 12.33 -28.85
N ILE A 343 -3.90 11.24 -28.38
CA ILE A 343 -3.76 9.89 -28.95
C ILE A 343 -5.13 9.39 -29.41
N ILE A 344 -5.14 8.82 -30.62
CA ILE A 344 -6.32 8.15 -31.18
C ILE A 344 -5.94 6.69 -31.44
N TYR A 345 -6.47 5.76 -30.66
CA TYR A 345 -6.05 4.36 -30.67
C TYR A 345 -7.18 3.43 -31.15
N PRO A 346 -7.01 2.71 -32.28
CA PRO A 346 -7.98 1.73 -32.77
C PRO A 346 -7.67 0.33 -32.21
N ARG A 347 -8.69 -0.38 -31.71
CA ARG A 347 -8.61 -1.77 -31.27
C ARG A 347 -9.73 -2.59 -31.90
N GLN A 348 -9.45 -3.79 -32.39
CA GLN A 348 -10.46 -4.73 -32.91
C GLN A 348 -10.41 -6.04 -32.11
N GLY A 349 -11.40 -6.28 -31.27
CA GLY A 349 -11.45 -7.46 -30.43
C GLY A 349 -10.16 -7.66 -29.61
N ARG A 350 -9.40 -8.71 -29.89
CA ARG A 350 -8.11 -9.00 -29.26
C ARG A 350 -6.90 -8.42 -29.97
N ASP A 351 -7.09 -7.63 -31.01
CA ASP A 351 -6.00 -7.03 -31.81
C ASP A 351 -5.92 -5.53 -31.60
N ALA A 352 -4.85 -5.06 -30.99
CA ALA A 352 -4.44 -3.65 -30.90
C ALA A 352 -3.13 -3.39 -31.67
N ARG A 353 -2.65 -4.35 -32.46
CA ARG A 353 -1.38 -4.32 -33.20
C ARG A 353 -1.53 -3.89 -34.66
N THR A 354 -2.50 -4.48 -35.35
CA THR A 354 -2.59 -4.41 -36.83
C THR A 354 -2.88 -2.99 -37.33
N ARG A 355 -3.57 -2.19 -36.52
CA ARG A 355 -3.95 -0.82 -36.85
C ARG A 355 -3.15 0.17 -36.02
N PRO A 356 -2.33 1.03 -36.66
CA PRO A 356 -1.53 2.00 -35.91
C PRO A 356 -2.40 3.08 -35.27
N TYR A 357 -2.03 3.49 -34.07
CA TYR A 357 -2.58 4.67 -33.43
C TYR A 357 -2.03 5.96 -34.06
N VAL A 358 -2.76 7.06 -33.89
CA VAL A 358 -2.35 8.38 -34.33
C VAL A 358 -1.97 9.22 -33.11
N LYS A 359 -0.78 9.85 -33.16
CA LYS A 359 -0.26 10.75 -32.14
C LYS A 359 -0.23 12.17 -32.69
N LEU A 360 -0.89 13.10 -32.01
CA LEU A 360 -0.99 14.50 -32.39
C LEU A 360 -0.39 15.39 -31.31
N ASN A 361 0.64 16.16 -31.66
CA ASN A 361 1.29 17.10 -30.76
C ASN A 361 0.75 18.50 -31.00
N GLY A 362 0.30 19.19 -29.94
CA GLY A 362 -0.18 20.58 -30.02
C GLY A 362 -1.41 20.78 -30.90
N ALA A 363 -2.20 19.72 -31.16
CA ALA A 363 -3.40 19.81 -31.97
C ALA A 363 -4.54 20.51 -31.22
N ASP A 364 -5.34 21.29 -31.95
CA ASP A 364 -6.59 21.82 -31.44
C ASP A 364 -7.72 20.77 -31.50
N THR A 365 -8.84 21.08 -30.85
CA THR A 365 -9.99 20.15 -30.78
C THR A 365 -10.57 19.80 -32.15
N MET A 366 -10.50 20.71 -33.12
CA MET A 366 -11.02 20.47 -34.47
C MET A 366 -10.10 19.54 -35.26
N GLN A 367 -8.78 19.68 -35.11
CA GLN A 367 -7.80 18.78 -35.71
C GLN A 367 -7.93 17.35 -35.15
N ILE A 368 -8.21 17.23 -33.84
CA ILE A 368 -8.46 15.91 -33.22
C ILE A 368 -9.74 15.30 -33.79
N VAL A 369 -10.82 16.06 -33.88
CA VAL A 369 -12.09 15.61 -34.51
C VAL A 369 -11.87 15.14 -35.94
N ASP A 370 -11.14 15.92 -36.77
CA ASP A 370 -10.83 15.55 -38.15
C ASP A 370 -10.03 14.23 -38.23
N ALA A 371 -9.06 14.04 -37.35
CA ALA A 371 -8.29 12.80 -37.30
C ALA A 371 -9.15 11.59 -36.86
N VAL A 372 -10.07 11.76 -35.92
CA VAL A 372 -11.04 10.72 -35.52
C VAL A 372 -11.92 10.36 -36.70
N LEU A 373 -12.49 11.35 -37.41
CA LEU A 373 -13.36 11.10 -38.57
C LEU A 373 -12.62 10.39 -39.71
N LYS A 374 -11.36 10.75 -39.98
CA LYS A 374 -10.51 10.07 -40.96
C LYS A 374 -10.28 8.60 -40.57
N MET A 375 -9.98 8.33 -39.30
CA MET A 375 -9.80 6.97 -38.82
C MET A 375 -11.10 6.15 -38.91
N MET A 376 -12.25 6.74 -38.56
CA MET A 376 -13.57 6.12 -38.71
C MET A 376 -13.87 5.76 -40.16
N ALA A 377 -13.60 6.68 -41.09
CA ALA A 377 -13.81 6.43 -42.54
C ALA A 377 -12.86 5.33 -43.05
N GLN A 378 -11.60 5.34 -42.62
CA GLN A 378 -10.60 4.35 -43.02
C GLN A 378 -10.97 2.93 -42.59
N TYR A 379 -11.47 2.77 -41.37
CA TYR A 379 -11.74 1.46 -40.77
C TYR A 379 -13.23 1.11 -40.76
N GLN A 380 -14.10 1.94 -41.29
CA GLN A 380 -15.54 1.74 -41.30
C GLN A 380 -16.09 1.42 -39.90
N THR A 381 -15.64 2.16 -38.92
CA THR A 381 -16.02 1.96 -37.50
C THR A 381 -16.97 3.07 -37.05
N ALA A 382 -17.88 2.71 -36.16
CA ALA A 382 -18.82 3.65 -35.54
C ALA A 382 -18.55 3.84 -34.02
N LEU A 383 -17.60 3.11 -33.45
CA LEU A 383 -17.41 3.06 -32.02
C LEU A 383 -16.26 3.95 -31.54
N VAL A 384 -16.60 5.09 -30.97
CA VAL A 384 -15.64 6.06 -30.46
C VAL A 384 -15.89 6.32 -28.99
N ALA A 385 -14.84 6.21 -28.15
CA ALA A 385 -14.84 6.67 -26.78
C ALA A 385 -13.79 7.75 -26.61
N VAL A 386 -14.12 8.81 -25.89
CA VAL A 386 -13.26 9.99 -25.71
C VAL A 386 -13.15 10.32 -24.23
N ASP A 387 -11.93 10.60 -23.74
CA ASP A 387 -11.78 11.22 -22.41
C ASP A 387 -12.40 12.62 -22.45
N GLY A 388 -13.55 12.75 -21.78
CA GLY A 388 -14.31 14.01 -21.68
C GLY A 388 -13.74 14.99 -20.65
N GLY A 389 -12.64 14.63 -19.97
CA GLY A 389 -11.98 15.49 -18.98
C GLY A 389 -11.41 16.76 -19.61
N GLY A 390 -11.64 17.92 -18.98
CA GLY A 390 -11.05 19.18 -19.41
C GLY A 390 -11.39 19.58 -20.83
N VAL A 391 -10.41 19.51 -21.76
CA VAL A 391 -10.56 19.92 -23.18
C VAL A 391 -11.30 18.88 -24.01
N GLY A 392 -11.28 17.62 -23.58
CA GLY A 392 -11.92 16.53 -24.33
C GLY A 392 -13.44 16.69 -24.48
N GLY A 393 -14.10 17.40 -23.56
CA GLY A 393 -15.52 17.77 -23.71
C GLY A 393 -15.83 18.48 -25.03
N GLY A 394 -14.94 19.37 -25.49
CA GLY A 394 -15.11 20.05 -26.78
C GLY A 394 -15.02 19.09 -27.98
N VAL A 395 -14.19 18.06 -27.90
CA VAL A 395 -14.11 17.00 -28.93
C VAL A 395 -15.40 16.17 -28.94
N VAL A 396 -15.90 15.79 -27.75
CA VAL A 396 -17.15 15.04 -27.58
C VAL A 396 -18.32 15.82 -28.17
N ASP A 397 -18.48 17.11 -27.80
CA ASP A 397 -19.58 17.95 -28.29
C ASP A 397 -19.54 18.08 -29.79
N ARG A 398 -18.36 18.28 -30.37
CA ARG A 398 -18.22 18.43 -31.82
C ARG A 398 -18.54 17.13 -32.58
N LEU A 399 -18.09 15.99 -32.09
CA LEU A 399 -18.43 14.69 -32.67
C LEU A 399 -19.92 14.43 -32.62
N ARG A 400 -20.58 14.74 -31.49
CA ARG A 400 -22.07 14.65 -31.37
C ARG A 400 -22.78 15.55 -32.35
N GLN A 401 -22.35 16.81 -32.55
CA GLN A 401 -22.90 17.73 -33.54
C GLN A 401 -22.79 17.19 -34.97
N LEU A 402 -21.75 16.42 -35.27
CA LEU A 402 -21.53 15.80 -36.56
C LEU A 402 -22.28 14.46 -36.73
N GLY A 403 -23.10 14.07 -35.75
CA GLY A 403 -23.86 12.84 -35.77
C GLY A 403 -23.07 11.57 -35.48
N VAL A 404 -21.83 11.72 -34.93
CA VAL A 404 -21.00 10.57 -34.53
C VAL A 404 -21.47 10.06 -33.18
N PRO A 405 -21.81 8.78 -33.04
CA PRO A 405 -22.08 8.17 -31.73
C PRO A 405 -20.75 8.09 -30.94
N VAL A 406 -20.66 8.88 -29.86
CA VAL A 406 -19.48 8.97 -29.03
C VAL A 406 -19.81 8.71 -27.56
N VAL A 407 -19.04 7.83 -26.93
CA VAL A 407 -19.08 7.59 -25.49
C VAL A 407 -18.10 8.53 -24.81
N GLU A 408 -18.61 9.38 -23.95
CA GLU A 408 -17.80 10.24 -23.10
C GLU A 408 -17.31 9.47 -21.87
N VAL A 409 -16.01 9.45 -21.63
CA VAL A 409 -15.40 8.78 -20.50
C VAL A 409 -14.86 9.83 -19.53
N GLN A 410 -15.40 9.86 -18.33
CA GLN A 410 -14.90 10.72 -17.25
C GLN A 410 -14.04 9.87 -16.29
N PHE A 411 -12.72 10.00 -16.35
CA PHE A 411 -11.79 9.18 -15.57
C PHE A 411 -12.04 9.24 -14.05
N GLY A 412 -12.47 10.40 -13.55
CA GLY A 412 -12.77 10.61 -12.13
C GLY A 412 -14.15 10.14 -11.69
N SER A 413 -15.03 9.73 -12.62
CA SER A 413 -16.37 9.26 -12.26
C SER A 413 -16.33 7.95 -11.47
N LYS A 414 -17.44 7.61 -10.80
CA LYS A 414 -17.55 6.35 -10.06
C LYS A 414 -17.39 5.16 -11.01
N ALA A 415 -16.70 4.14 -10.55
CA ALA A 415 -16.62 2.86 -11.22
C ALA A 415 -18.00 2.19 -11.27
N SER A 416 -18.20 1.33 -12.26
CA SER A 416 -19.37 0.47 -12.35
C SER A 416 -19.43 -0.50 -11.16
N PRO A 417 -20.62 -0.86 -10.65
CA PRO A 417 -20.71 -1.84 -9.59
C PRO A 417 -20.17 -3.20 -10.05
N PRO A 418 -19.56 -4.00 -9.17
CA PRO A 418 -18.89 -5.26 -9.52
C PRO A 418 -19.79 -6.25 -10.28
N GLU A 419 -21.09 -6.20 -10.02
CA GLU A 419 -22.09 -7.06 -10.66
C GLU A 419 -22.28 -6.73 -12.15
N ALA A 420 -21.98 -5.50 -12.55
CA ALA A 420 -22.06 -5.02 -13.93
C ALA A 420 -20.78 -5.28 -14.73
N LEU A 421 -19.70 -5.74 -14.08
CA LEU A 421 -18.44 -6.03 -14.73
C LEU A 421 -18.41 -7.46 -15.28
N SER A 422 -17.94 -7.60 -16.51
CA SER A 422 -17.81 -8.90 -17.19
C SER A 422 -16.55 -9.68 -16.75
N ASN A 423 -15.67 -9.09 -15.95
CA ASN A 423 -14.44 -9.74 -15.51
C ASN A 423 -14.70 -10.86 -14.47
N ARG A 424 -13.86 -11.89 -14.50
CA ARG A 424 -14.01 -13.07 -13.64
C ARG A 424 -13.87 -12.79 -12.15
N GLU A 425 -13.14 -11.74 -11.79
CA GLU A 425 -12.74 -11.46 -10.39
C GLU A 425 -13.69 -10.49 -9.69
N LYS A 426 -14.68 -9.89 -10.41
CA LYS A 426 -15.60 -8.87 -9.85
C LYS A 426 -14.88 -7.83 -8.98
N ALA A 427 -13.70 -7.39 -9.44
CA ALA A 427 -12.86 -6.46 -8.72
C ALA A 427 -13.59 -5.12 -8.48
N ARG A 428 -13.33 -4.51 -7.33
CA ARG A 428 -13.84 -3.17 -7.02
C ARG A 428 -12.81 -2.13 -7.41
N TYR A 429 -13.23 -1.12 -8.16
CA TYR A 429 -12.36 -0.04 -8.62
C TYR A 429 -12.77 1.30 -7.99
N ALA A 430 -11.81 2.14 -7.69
CA ALA A 430 -12.05 3.44 -7.04
C ALA A 430 -12.74 4.45 -7.97
N ASN A 431 -12.47 4.36 -9.26
CA ASN A 431 -13.02 5.26 -10.29
C ASN A 431 -13.01 4.58 -11.66
N LYS A 432 -13.58 5.27 -12.65
CA LYS A 432 -13.70 4.77 -14.03
C LYS A 432 -12.35 4.51 -14.70
N ARG A 433 -11.32 5.33 -14.42
CA ARG A 433 -9.96 5.10 -14.93
C ARG A 433 -9.42 3.75 -14.44
N ALA A 434 -9.52 3.46 -13.14
CA ALA A 434 -9.06 2.18 -12.60
C ALA A 434 -9.82 0.99 -13.19
N GLU A 435 -11.13 1.14 -13.43
CA GLU A 435 -11.98 0.11 -14.05
C GLU A 435 -11.53 -0.22 -15.47
N ILE A 436 -11.40 0.77 -16.35
CA ILE A 436 -11.03 0.52 -17.76
C ILE A 436 -9.59 0.00 -17.88
N TRP A 437 -8.69 0.43 -16.99
CA TRP A 437 -7.36 -0.15 -16.89
C TRP A 437 -7.39 -1.60 -16.38
N GLY A 438 -8.33 -1.93 -15.50
CA GLY A 438 -8.58 -3.31 -15.06
C GLY A 438 -9.02 -4.19 -16.23
N ALA A 439 -9.95 -3.69 -17.04
CA ALA A 439 -10.39 -4.38 -18.25
C ALA A 439 -9.24 -4.55 -19.27
N LEU A 440 -8.39 -3.53 -19.46
CA LEU A 440 -7.19 -3.63 -20.28
C LEU A 440 -6.22 -4.69 -19.76
N ARG A 441 -5.95 -4.72 -18.45
CA ARG A 441 -5.08 -5.72 -17.82
C ARG A 441 -5.59 -7.15 -18.06
N ASP A 442 -6.89 -7.37 -17.87
CA ASP A 442 -7.49 -8.69 -18.10
C ASP A 442 -7.46 -9.07 -19.59
N TRP A 443 -7.67 -8.09 -20.47
CA TRP A 443 -7.58 -8.29 -21.91
C TRP A 443 -6.16 -8.66 -22.37
N LEU A 444 -5.11 -8.13 -21.76
CA LEU A 444 -3.71 -8.42 -22.09
C LEU A 444 -3.34 -9.90 -21.92
N ARG A 445 -4.08 -10.66 -21.13
CA ARG A 445 -3.91 -12.12 -21.01
C ARG A 445 -4.18 -12.86 -22.31
N GLY A 446 -4.87 -12.27 -23.25
CA GLY A 446 -5.21 -12.87 -24.56
C GLY A 446 -5.13 -11.91 -25.73
N GLY A 447 -4.83 -10.65 -25.52
CA GLY A 447 -4.72 -9.61 -26.53
C GLY A 447 -3.32 -9.51 -27.14
N ALA A 448 -3.20 -8.82 -28.29
CA ALA A 448 -1.94 -8.57 -28.98
C ALA A 448 -1.65 -7.07 -29.09
N LEU A 449 -0.43 -6.67 -28.70
CA LEU A 449 0.08 -5.31 -28.77
C LEU A 449 1.10 -5.14 -29.90
N PRO A 450 1.30 -3.91 -30.41
CA PRO A 450 2.41 -3.61 -31.32
C PRO A 450 3.77 -3.68 -30.61
N GLU A 451 4.83 -3.89 -31.36
CA GLU A 451 6.20 -3.76 -30.88
C GLU A 451 6.55 -2.26 -30.71
N ASP A 452 6.10 -1.69 -29.61
CA ASP A 452 6.27 -0.28 -29.26
C ASP A 452 6.84 -0.14 -27.85
N PRO A 453 8.11 0.23 -27.69
CA PRO A 453 8.74 0.39 -26.38
C PRO A 453 8.06 1.47 -25.53
N GLN A 454 7.57 2.58 -26.14
CA GLN A 454 6.90 3.65 -25.43
C GLN A 454 5.58 3.15 -24.82
N LEU A 455 4.78 2.40 -25.59
CA LEU A 455 3.54 1.81 -25.08
C LEU A 455 3.80 0.86 -23.90
N ILE A 456 4.88 0.05 -23.96
CA ILE A 456 5.23 -0.84 -22.85
C ILE A 456 5.60 -0.04 -21.60
N GLU A 457 6.39 1.01 -21.73
CA GLU A 457 6.74 1.89 -20.61
C GLU A 457 5.50 2.54 -20.00
N GLU A 458 4.60 3.05 -20.83
CA GLU A 458 3.36 3.68 -20.39
C GLU A 458 2.40 2.68 -19.71
N LEU A 459 2.28 1.44 -20.23
CA LEU A 459 1.45 0.38 -19.62
C LEU A 459 1.98 -0.03 -18.24
N CYS A 460 3.29 -0.06 -18.07
CA CYS A 460 3.93 -0.44 -16.81
C CYS A 460 4.07 0.73 -15.82
N ALA A 461 3.82 1.97 -16.26
CA ALA A 461 4.04 3.16 -15.45
C ALA A 461 3.08 3.28 -14.26
N PRO A 462 1.74 3.09 -14.38
CA PRO A 462 0.85 3.31 -13.26
C PRO A 462 1.05 2.31 -12.14
N LEU A 463 1.26 2.82 -10.94
CA LEU A 463 1.21 2.05 -9.71
C LEU A 463 -0.25 1.92 -9.24
N TYR A 464 -0.52 0.92 -8.39
CA TYR A 464 -1.83 0.77 -7.77
C TYR A 464 -1.73 0.49 -6.28
N ALA A 465 -2.80 0.78 -5.57
CA ALA A 465 -2.98 0.39 -4.17
C ALA A 465 -4.35 -0.27 -4.00
N ILE A 466 -4.44 -1.19 -3.06
CA ILE A 466 -5.70 -1.78 -2.62
C ILE A 466 -5.97 -1.29 -1.21
N ASN A 467 -7.13 -0.68 -0.99
CA ASN A 467 -7.52 -0.23 0.34
C ASN A 467 -8.08 -1.38 1.20
N SER A 468 -8.43 -1.08 2.44
CA SER A 468 -8.99 -2.06 3.40
C SER A 468 -10.36 -2.65 3.01
N GLU A 469 -11.00 -2.13 1.96
CA GLU A 469 -12.29 -2.57 1.42
C GLU A 469 -12.12 -3.34 0.09
N ASP A 470 -10.90 -3.75 -0.23
CA ASP A 470 -10.49 -4.41 -1.48
C ASP A 470 -10.77 -3.57 -2.74
N VAL A 471 -10.74 -2.24 -2.61
CA VAL A 471 -10.92 -1.31 -3.73
C VAL A 471 -9.57 -0.96 -4.35
N ILE A 472 -9.43 -1.24 -5.63
CA ILE A 472 -8.24 -0.94 -6.43
C ILE A 472 -8.26 0.54 -6.84
N ARG A 473 -7.18 1.26 -6.53
CA ARG A 473 -6.93 2.65 -6.95
C ARG A 473 -5.64 2.73 -7.74
N LEU A 474 -5.67 3.35 -8.90
CA LEU A 474 -4.46 3.67 -9.67
C LEU A 474 -3.81 4.97 -9.19
N GLU A 475 -2.48 5.03 -9.37
CA GLU A 475 -1.68 6.26 -9.17
C GLU A 475 -2.21 7.40 -10.05
N PRO A 476 -2.36 8.62 -9.52
CA PRO A 476 -2.74 9.78 -10.30
C PRO A 476 -1.73 10.11 -11.42
N LYS A 477 -2.18 10.55 -12.61
CA LYS A 477 -1.29 10.93 -13.72
C LYS A 477 -0.20 11.95 -13.29
N VAL A 478 -0.55 12.89 -12.42
CA VAL A 478 0.39 13.90 -11.90
C VAL A 478 1.55 13.28 -11.11
N ASP A 479 1.28 12.23 -10.36
CA ASP A 479 2.30 11.55 -9.55
C ASP A 479 3.17 10.63 -10.42
N ILE A 480 2.59 9.98 -11.44
CA ILE A 480 3.34 9.27 -12.48
C ILE A 480 4.33 10.22 -13.16
N ALA A 481 3.85 11.40 -13.59
CA ALA A 481 4.69 12.40 -14.27
C ALA A 481 5.83 12.91 -13.36
N LYS A 482 5.58 13.13 -12.07
CA LYS A 482 6.65 13.51 -11.12
C LYS A 482 7.70 12.40 -10.94
N ARG A 483 7.28 11.15 -10.93
CA ARG A 483 8.15 9.99 -10.71
C ARG A 483 8.96 9.60 -11.95
N LEU A 484 8.44 9.88 -13.14
CA LEU A 484 9.00 9.47 -14.43
C LEU A 484 9.32 10.68 -15.34
N ASP A 485 9.87 11.77 -14.76
CA ASP A 485 10.40 12.93 -15.48
C ASP A 485 9.46 13.52 -16.54
N GLY A 486 8.17 13.62 -16.21
CA GLY A 486 7.13 14.19 -17.07
C GLY A 486 6.42 13.19 -17.98
N LEU A 487 6.69 11.88 -17.88
CA LEU A 487 5.97 10.86 -18.63
C LEU A 487 4.48 10.85 -18.25
N SER A 488 3.62 11.02 -19.26
CA SER A 488 2.18 10.76 -19.16
C SER A 488 1.83 9.51 -19.95
N PRO A 489 1.02 8.58 -19.42
CA PRO A 489 0.68 7.34 -20.13
C PRO A 489 -0.43 7.55 -21.17
N ASP A 490 -0.24 8.51 -22.09
CA ASP A 490 -1.27 8.97 -23.03
C ASP A 490 -1.65 7.87 -24.04
N ILE A 491 -0.69 7.09 -24.55
CA ILE A 491 -0.96 5.98 -25.48
C ILE A 491 -1.69 4.84 -24.77
N ALA A 492 -1.25 4.51 -23.56
CA ALA A 492 -1.87 3.47 -22.76
C ALA A 492 -3.27 3.87 -22.26
N ASP A 493 -3.49 5.14 -21.89
CA ASP A 493 -4.81 5.66 -21.51
C ASP A 493 -5.77 5.64 -22.72
N ALA A 494 -5.32 6.02 -23.93
CA ALA A 494 -6.13 5.93 -25.15
C ALA A 494 -6.52 4.47 -25.47
N LEU A 495 -5.60 3.51 -25.30
CA LEU A 495 -5.93 2.09 -25.43
C LEU A 495 -6.93 1.65 -24.35
N ALA A 496 -6.74 2.08 -23.09
CA ALA A 496 -7.65 1.75 -21.98
C ALA A 496 -9.08 2.30 -22.23
N ILE A 497 -9.20 3.49 -22.81
CA ILE A 497 -10.48 4.11 -23.15
C ILE A 497 -11.31 3.22 -24.10
N THR A 498 -10.68 2.40 -24.96
CA THR A 498 -11.40 1.47 -25.84
C THR A 498 -12.22 0.44 -25.07
N PHE A 499 -11.94 0.22 -23.78
CA PHE A 499 -12.68 -0.71 -22.91
C PHE A 499 -13.85 -0.05 -22.16
N ALA A 500 -14.06 1.24 -22.33
CA ALA A 500 -15.23 1.91 -21.79
C ALA A 500 -16.52 1.55 -22.55
N ILE A 501 -16.40 0.95 -23.73
CA ILE A 501 -17.51 0.48 -24.55
C ILE A 501 -17.58 -1.04 -24.41
N ASP A 502 -18.70 -1.55 -23.90
CA ASP A 502 -18.96 -2.99 -23.88
C ASP A 502 -19.36 -3.45 -25.28
N SER A 503 -18.52 -4.29 -25.89
CA SER A 503 -18.77 -4.84 -27.23
C SER A 503 -20.01 -5.76 -27.29
N SER A 504 -20.48 -6.27 -26.15
CA SER A 504 -21.73 -7.06 -26.10
C SER A 504 -22.99 -6.25 -26.45
N PHE A 505 -22.91 -4.93 -26.35
CA PHE A 505 -24.00 -4.00 -26.70
C PHE A 505 -24.33 -3.99 -28.22
N TYR A 506 -23.44 -4.53 -29.06
CA TYR A 506 -23.50 -4.38 -30.52
C TYR A 506 -24.10 -5.56 -31.28
N ILE A 507 -24.39 -6.66 -30.61
CA ILE A 507 -25.02 -7.84 -31.24
C ILE A 507 -26.46 -7.54 -31.71
N GLY A 508 -27.03 -6.39 -31.32
CA GLY A 508 -28.41 -5.98 -31.67
C GLY A 508 -28.58 -4.76 -32.57
N LEU A 509 -27.48 -4.08 -32.92
CA LEU A 509 -27.56 -2.89 -33.77
C LEU A 509 -27.07 -3.22 -35.19
N GLU A 510 -27.99 -3.39 -36.14
CA GLU A 510 -27.69 -3.37 -37.58
C GLU A 510 -27.18 -1.98 -37.99
N PHE A 511 -25.89 -1.68 -37.68
CA PHE A 511 -25.26 -0.41 -38.04
C PHE A 511 -24.91 -0.26 -39.52
N GLY A 512 -25.20 -1.25 -40.34
CA GLY A 512 -24.80 -1.28 -41.76
C GLY A 512 -25.44 -0.23 -42.65
N ASN A 513 -26.59 0.37 -42.31
CA ASN A 513 -27.35 1.22 -43.22
C ASN A 513 -27.64 2.66 -42.78
N ALA A 514 -27.31 3.05 -41.55
CA ALA A 514 -27.71 4.38 -41.03
C ALA A 514 -26.70 5.52 -41.29
N LEU A 515 -25.41 5.22 -41.46
CA LEU A 515 -24.37 6.25 -41.61
C LEU A 515 -23.78 6.40 -43.02
N PHE A 516 -23.98 5.41 -43.92
CA PHE A 516 -23.43 5.45 -45.29
C PHE A 516 -24.46 5.06 -46.38
N GLY A 517 -25.75 5.02 -46.04
CA GLY A 517 -26.82 4.68 -46.98
C GLY A 517 -27.04 5.77 -48.01
N HIS A 518 -26.56 5.55 -49.23
CA HIS A 518 -27.18 6.10 -50.40
C HIS A 518 -28.52 5.38 -50.56
N ASN A 519 -29.60 6.01 -50.04
CA ASN A 519 -30.94 6.02 -50.67
C ASN A 519 -31.94 6.73 -49.75
N GLY A 520 -32.60 7.72 -50.30
CA GLY A 520 -33.48 8.67 -49.67
C GLY A 520 -34.60 8.04 -48.83
N GLY A 521 -34.44 8.07 -47.52
CA GLY A 521 -35.50 7.98 -46.56
C GLY A 521 -35.95 9.37 -46.10
N PRO A 522 -37.20 9.56 -45.63
CA PRO A 522 -37.68 10.87 -45.19
C PRO A 522 -36.85 11.40 -43.99
N PRO A 523 -36.73 12.72 -43.85
CA PRO A 523 -36.01 13.32 -42.74
C PRO A 523 -36.62 12.91 -41.40
N LEU A 524 -35.79 12.51 -40.46
CA LEU A 524 -36.21 12.20 -39.09
C LEU A 524 -36.85 13.45 -38.47
N GLU A 525 -38.00 13.29 -37.85
CA GLU A 525 -38.67 14.39 -37.12
C GLU A 525 -37.80 14.90 -35.99
N PRO A 526 -37.86 16.24 -35.68
CA PRO A 526 -36.96 16.89 -34.74
C PRO A 526 -37.05 16.43 -33.27
N ASP A 527 -38.07 15.66 -32.92
CA ASP A 527 -38.36 15.24 -31.54
C ASP A 527 -37.88 13.82 -31.18
N HIS A 528 -37.27 13.11 -32.12
CA HIS A 528 -36.71 11.78 -31.80
C HIS A 528 -35.30 11.90 -31.29
N ASN A 529 -35.13 11.79 -29.96
CA ASN A 529 -33.81 11.72 -29.31
C ASN A 529 -33.30 10.28 -29.39
N PRO A 530 -32.31 9.97 -30.27
CA PRO A 530 -31.80 8.60 -30.41
C PRO A 530 -31.02 8.11 -29.18
N TYR A 531 -30.91 8.94 -28.13
CA TYR A 531 -30.12 8.68 -26.91
C TYR A 531 -30.96 8.42 -25.67
N GLU A 532 -32.28 8.32 -25.74
CA GLU A 532 -33.11 8.04 -24.56
C GLU A 532 -32.81 6.71 -23.88
N GLY A 533 -32.23 5.74 -24.59
CA GLY A 533 -31.75 4.47 -24.04
C GLY A 533 -30.37 4.55 -23.31
N PHE A 534 -29.61 5.64 -23.51
CA PHE A 534 -28.26 5.78 -22.96
C PHE A 534 -28.22 6.49 -21.61
N ARG A 535 -29.36 6.99 -21.10
CA ARG A 535 -29.42 7.71 -19.81
C ARG A 535 -29.30 6.83 -18.56
N THR A 536 -29.24 5.51 -18.69
CA THR A 536 -29.31 4.59 -17.55
C THR A 536 -27.96 4.23 -16.98
N TYR A 537 -26.85 4.74 -17.53
CA TYR A 537 -25.49 4.38 -17.08
C TYR A 537 -24.57 5.61 -16.85
N MET A 538 -25.11 6.70 -16.31
CA MET A 538 -24.31 7.77 -15.74
C MET A 538 -24.30 7.70 -14.22
#